data_a6ca0edaa451744edbed44c195d357bb
#
_entry.id   a6ca0edaa451744edbed44c195d357bb
#
_cell.length_a   1.000
_cell.length_b   1.000
_cell.length_c   1.000
_cell.angle_alpha   90.00
_cell.angle_beta   90.00
_cell.angle_gamma   90.00
#
_symmetry.space_group_name_H-M   'P 1'
#
loop_
_entity.id
_entity.type
_entity.pdbx_description
1 polymer ?
#
loop_
_entity_poly.entity_id
_entity_poly.type
_entity_poly.pdbx_seq_one_letter_code
_entity_poly.pdbx_strand_id
1 'polypeptide(L)'
;MPSQRTVGLLALVTLTVIWGTTFPAIKIVVGTVGFLYYVTLRFALASLLLAPVALARRSLLSAYLLPGLQLGVLYFLGITLQGWGMEYTRASNAAFVTGLSVVFVYAFEAFLGKAKPSRRLAMAVALALLGLYLMSFSGGAFEVMLGDAIVLAGSVCWALQIMAVDRVARGDLFSLLFLECSFTALAAALIAPLSGLPSGSALGAALPPLAYLATVCTVGANALQLYGQRWVGSVEAAFIYLLEPVFAAVFSYF
;
A
#
# COMPACT_ATOMS: atom_id res chain seq x y z
N MET A 1 -11.58 -7.44 28.73
CA MET A 1 -10.55 -7.06 27.75
C MET A 1 -11.12 -7.31 26.36
N PRO A 2 -10.88 -6.45 25.34
CA PRO A 2 -11.35 -6.70 23.99
C PRO A 2 -10.74 -8.01 23.45
N SER A 3 -11.48 -8.71 22.58
CA SER A 3 -10.95 -9.92 21.96
C SER A 3 -9.77 -9.58 21.03
N GLN A 4 -8.85 -10.52 20.80
CA GLN A 4 -7.72 -10.33 19.89
C GLN A 4 -8.20 -9.93 18.48
N ARG A 5 -9.34 -10.47 18.04
CA ARG A 5 -9.98 -10.10 16.78
C ARG A 5 -10.43 -8.63 16.79
N THR A 6 -11.02 -8.15 17.91
CA THR A 6 -11.41 -6.73 18.04
C THR A 6 -10.20 -5.81 17.94
N VAL A 7 -9.09 -6.17 18.59
CA VAL A 7 -7.84 -5.41 18.51
C VAL A 7 -7.29 -5.44 17.06
N GLY A 8 -7.37 -6.59 16.39
CA GLY A 8 -6.99 -6.71 14.98
C GLY A 8 -7.83 -5.81 14.07
N LEU A 9 -9.14 -5.79 14.24
CA LEU A 9 -10.03 -4.89 13.48
C LEU A 9 -9.69 -3.40 13.72
N LEU A 10 -9.47 -3.01 14.97
CA LEU A 10 -9.06 -1.64 15.30
C LEU A 10 -7.70 -1.29 14.68
N ALA A 11 -6.75 -2.21 14.68
CA ALA A 11 -5.46 -2.01 14.01
C ALA A 11 -5.63 -1.74 12.51
N LEU A 12 -6.49 -2.50 11.82
CA LEU A 12 -6.76 -2.30 10.39
C LEU A 12 -7.52 -1.00 10.09
N VAL A 13 -8.46 -0.59 10.95
CA VAL A 13 -9.13 0.71 10.83
C VAL A 13 -8.13 1.86 11.04
N THR A 14 -7.27 1.77 12.07
CA THR A 14 -6.21 2.77 12.28
C THR A 14 -5.27 2.85 11.09
N LEU A 15 -4.90 1.72 10.53
CA LEU A 15 -4.13 1.62 9.31
C LEU A 15 -4.76 2.39 8.15
N THR A 16 -6.07 2.25 7.91
CA THR A 16 -6.74 2.95 6.78
C THR A 16 -6.75 4.46 6.96
N VAL A 17 -6.85 4.95 8.19
CA VAL A 17 -6.69 6.40 8.49
C VAL A 17 -5.29 6.85 8.11
N ILE A 18 -4.26 6.12 8.54
CA ILE A 18 -2.85 6.45 8.23
C ILE A 18 -2.62 6.42 6.72
N TRP A 19 -3.07 5.35 6.03
CA TRP A 19 -2.89 5.25 4.58
C TRP A 19 -3.66 6.33 3.81
N GLY A 20 -4.82 6.76 4.29
CA GLY A 20 -5.54 7.90 3.71
C GLY A 20 -4.69 9.17 3.63
N THR A 21 -3.80 9.39 4.60
CA THR A 21 -2.88 10.55 4.59
C THR A 21 -1.71 10.39 3.61
N THR A 22 -1.44 9.16 3.13
CA THR A 22 -0.27 8.91 2.27
C THR A 22 -0.39 9.55 0.90
N PHE A 23 -1.58 9.58 0.30
CA PHE A 23 -1.75 10.02 -1.08
C PHE A 23 -1.33 11.46 -1.34
N PRO A 24 -1.73 12.46 -0.54
CA PRO A 24 -1.21 13.81 -0.66
C PRO A 24 0.31 13.88 -0.50
N ALA A 25 0.85 13.20 0.52
CA ALA A 25 2.28 13.17 0.79
C ALA A 25 3.08 12.51 -0.36
N ILE A 26 2.59 11.39 -0.91
CA ILE A 26 3.19 10.72 -2.07
C ILE A 26 3.19 11.67 -3.27
N LYS A 27 2.08 12.35 -3.55
CA LYS A 27 1.98 13.29 -4.69
C LYS A 27 3.03 14.38 -4.61
N ILE A 28 3.27 14.93 -3.42
CA ILE A 28 4.33 15.94 -3.17
C ILE A 28 5.71 15.35 -3.46
N VAL A 29 6.03 14.18 -2.90
CA VAL A 29 7.36 13.58 -3.06
C VAL A 29 7.62 13.15 -4.49
N VAL A 30 6.65 12.49 -5.15
CA VAL A 30 6.75 12.08 -6.55
C VAL A 30 6.98 13.28 -7.46
N GLY A 31 6.26 14.38 -7.25
CA GLY A 31 6.44 15.63 -8.00
C GLY A 31 7.80 16.30 -7.76
N THR A 32 8.50 15.96 -6.67
CA THR A 32 9.77 16.56 -6.27
C THR A 32 10.98 15.74 -6.74
N VAL A 33 10.96 14.41 -6.54
CA VAL A 33 12.12 13.52 -6.80
C VAL A 33 11.81 12.41 -7.80
N GLY A 34 10.60 12.34 -8.34
CA GLY A 34 10.14 11.26 -9.22
C GLY A 34 9.76 9.98 -8.44
N PHE A 35 8.98 9.11 -9.10
CA PHE A 35 8.39 7.94 -8.41
C PHE A 35 9.44 6.88 -8.02
N LEU A 36 10.49 6.67 -8.81
CA LEU A 36 11.52 5.67 -8.49
C LEU A 36 12.35 6.08 -7.27
N TYR A 37 12.76 7.35 -7.19
CA TYR A 37 13.49 7.84 -6.01
C TYR A 37 12.59 7.93 -4.78
N TYR A 38 11.32 8.26 -4.96
CA TYR A 38 10.34 8.17 -3.89
C TYR A 38 10.29 6.76 -3.26
N VAL A 39 10.13 5.71 -4.09
CA VAL A 39 10.10 4.32 -3.58
C VAL A 39 11.42 3.94 -2.94
N THR A 40 12.55 4.21 -3.63
CA THR A 40 13.89 3.89 -3.12
C THR A 40 14.15 4.52 -1.75
N LEU A 41 13.96 5.83 -1.63
CA LEU A 41 14.30 6.56 -0.39
C LEU A 41 13.36 6.21 0.75
N ARG A 42 12.05 6.10 0.47
CA ARG A 42 11.05 5.71 1.47
C ARG A 42 11.37 4.35 2.09
N PHE A 43 11.62 3.35 1.25
CA PHE A 43 11.82 1.97 1.72
C PHE A 43 13.25 1.72 2.23
N ALA A 44 14.26 2.41 1.71
CA ALA A 44 15.59 2.41 2.29
C ALA A 44 15.58 2.96 3.72
N LEU A 45 14.90 4.09 3.94
CA LEU A 45 14.77 4.67 5.27
C LEU A 45 13.99 3.74 6.22
N ALA A 46 12.89 3.14 5.75
CA ALA A 46 12.14 2.15 6.53
C ALA A 46 12.98 0.93 6.90
N SER A 47 13.77 0.40 5.95
CA SER A 47 14.70 -0.72 6.20
C SER A 47 15.77 -0.36 7.22
N LEU A 48 16.37 0.83 7.12
CA LEU A 48 17.36 1.30 8.09
C LEU A 48 16.78 1.41 9.50
N LEU A 49 15.55 1.87 9.63
CA LEU A 49 14.86 1.94 10.94
C LEU A 49 14.57 0.55 11.53
N LEU A 50 14.26 -0.42 10.69
CA LEU A 50 13.98 -1.80 11.11
C LEU A 50 15.26 -2.63 11.33
N ALA A 51 16.38 -2.24 10.72
CA ALA A 51 17.62 -3.01 10.73
C ALA A 51 18.12 -3.39 12.15
N PRO A 52 18.13 -2.51 13.17
CA PRO A 52 18.60 -2.89 14.49
C PRO A 52 17.80 -4.06 15.10
N VAL A 53 16.48 -4.03 14.95
CA VAL A 53 15.60 -5.09 15.48
C VAL A 53 15.72 -6.37 14.66
N ALA A 54 15.80 -6.25 13.33
CA ALA A 54 15.93 -7.39 12.43
C ALA A 54 17.28 -8.10 12.63
N LEU A 55 18.38 -7.35 12.77
CA LEU A 55 19.71 -7.91 13.01
C LEU A 55 19.84 -8.58 14.38
N ALA A 56 19.16 -8.06 15.41
CA ALA A 56 19.05 -8.74 16.70
C ALA A 56 18.29 -10.08 16.58
N ARG A 57 17.47 -10.25 15.55
CA ARG A 57 16.69 -11.47 15.23
C ARG A 57 17.24 -12.22 14.00
N ARG A 58 18.51 -12.05 13.67
CA ARG A 58 19.12 -12.58 12.43
C ARG A 58 18.90 -14.07 12.19
N SER A 59 18.76 -14.87 13.26
CA SER A 59 18.45 -16.31 13.15
C SER A 59 17.07 -16.59 12.52
N LEU A 60 16.14 -15.65 12.57
CA LEU A 60 14.83 -15.78 11.97
C LEU A 60 14.80 -15.28 10.52
N LEU A 61 15.72 -14.40 10.11
CA LEU A 61 15.71 -13.81 8.77
C LEU A 61 15.77 -14.86 7.66
N SER A 62 16.59 -15.90 7.82
CA SER A 62 16.69 -16.98 6.84
C SER A 62 15.39 -17.75 6.66
N ALA A 63 14.66 -17.97 7.76
CA ALA A 63 13.36 -18.67 7.73
C ALA A 63 12.28 -17.85 7.01
N TYR A 64 12.38 -16.51 7.06
CA TYR A 64 11.40 -15.60 6.45
C TYR A 64 11.87 -15.00 5.12
N LEU A 65 13.02 -15.42 4.58
CA LEU A 65 13.60 -14.85 3.36
C LEU A 65 12.64 -14.95 2.16
N LEU A 66 12.09 -16.13 1.89
CA LEU A 66 11.18 -16.34 0.77
C LEU A 66 9.82 -15.63 0.97
N PRO A 67 9.15 -15.76 2.12
CA PRO A 67 7.96 -14.94 2.41
C PRO A 67 8.21 -13.44 2.32
N GLY A 68 9.31 -12.94 2.87
CA GLY A 68 9.69 -11.53 2.81
C GLY A 68 9.99 -11.06 1.38
N LEU A 69 10.67 -11.87 0.56
CA LEU A 69 10.87 -11.59 -0.86
C LEU A 69 9.53 -11.50 -1.60
N GLN A 70 8.63 -12.46 -1.36
CA GLN A 70 7.31 -12.44 -1.99
C GLN A 70 6.55 -11.16 -1.65
N LEU A 71 6.52 -10.76 -0.38
CA LEU A 71 5.90 -9.51 0.06
C LEU A 71 6.59 -8.31 -0.60
N GLY A 72 7.94 -8.26 -0.58
CA GLY A 72 8.72 -7.16 -1.13
C GLY A 72 8.53 -6.98 -2.64
N VAL A 73 8.44 -8.06 -3.42
CA VAL A 73 8.17 -7.99 -4.87
C VAL A 73 6.77 -7.45 -5.13
N LEU A 74 5.75 -7.96 -4.44
CA LEU A 74 4.37 -7.50 -4.61
C LEU A 74 4.21 -6.04 -4.16
N TYR A 75 4.86 -5.67 -3.05
CA TYR A 75 4.88 -4.31 -2.56
C TYR A 75 5.59 -3.37 -3.54
N PHE A 76 6.77 -3.77 -4.04
CA PHE A 76 7.52 -3.00 -5.04
C PHE A 76 6.68 -2.73 -6.29
N LEU A 77 6.04 -3.74 -6.84
CA LEU A 77 5.18 -3.58 -8.02
C LEU A 77 3.98 -2.66 -7.72
N GLY A 78 3.28 -2.90 -6.60
CA GLY A 78 2.13 -2.11 -6.21
C GLY A 78 2.47 -0.64 -5.99
N ILE A 79 3.50 -0.34 -5.18
CA ILE A 79 3.87 1.03 -4.82
C ILE A 79 4.52 1.79 -5.99
N THR A 80 5.25 1.08 -6.85
CA THR A 80 5.88 1.68 -8.04
C THR A 80 4.84 2.05 -9.07
N LEU A 81 3.89 1.16 -9.38
CA LEU A 81 2.79 1.45 -10.29
C LEU A 81 1.89 2.56 -9.73
N GLN A 82 1.61 2.56 -8.43
CA GLN A 82 0.85 3.62 -7.79
C GLN A 82 1.59 4.96 -7.88
N GLY A 83 2.89 5.00 -7.53
CA GLY A 83 3.71 6.22 -7.61
C GLY A 83 3.83 6.75 -9.03
N TRP A 84 4.09 5.85 -10.00
CA TRP A 84 4.14 6.22 -11.42
C TRP A 84 2.79 6.74 -11.91
N GLY A 85 1.69 6.06 -11.61
CA GLY A 85 0.36 6.52 -11.97
C GLY A 85 0.03 7.89 -11.38
N MET A 86 0.50 8.19 -10.17
CA MET A 86 0.28 9.48 -9.52
C MET A 86 1.01 10.65 -10.20
N GLU A 87 1.95 10.41 -11.10
CA GLU A 87 2.48 11.48 -11.97
C GLU A 87 1.40 12.00 -12.94
N TYR A 88 0.48 11.13 -13.36
CA TYR A 88 -0.51 11.36 -14.41
C TYR A 88 -1.97 11.37 -13.93
N THR A 89 -2.22 11.28 -12.63
CA THR A 89 -3.56 11.37 -12.06
C THR A 89 -3.58 12.17 -10.75
N ARG A 90 -4.77 12.44 -10.23
CA ARG A 90 -4.97 13.12 -8.95
C ARG A 90 -4.80 12.14 -7.78
N ALA A 91 -4.37 12.65 -6.63
CA ALA A 91 -4.20 11.84 -5.42
C ALA A 91 -5.52 11.14 -5.00
N SER A 92 -6.66 11.85 -5.09
CA SER A 92 -7.98 11.30 -4.79
C SER A 92 -8.38 10.17 -5.74
N ASN A 93 -8.13 10.32 -7.05
CA ASN A 93 -8.40 9.28 -8.04
C ASN A 93 -7.52 8.05 -7.77
N ALA A 94 -6.21 8.26 -7.55
CA ALA A 94 -5.29 7.18 -7.23
C ALA A 94 -5.72 6.40 -5.97
N ALA A 95 -6.14 7.09 -4.91
CA ALA A 95 -6.67 6.46 -3.70
C ALA A 95 -7.89 5.58 -4.01
N PHE A 96 -8.81 6.11 -4.81
CA PHE A 96 -10.03 5.40 -5.14
C PHE A 96 -9.74 4.17 -6.02
N VAL A 97 -8.92 4.32 -7.05
CA VAL A 97 -8.53 3.21 -7.95
C VAL A 97 -7.74 2.14 -7.16
N THR A 98 -6.89 2.55 -6.21
CA THR A 98 -6.21 1.61 -5.31
C THR A 98 -7.22 0.82 -4.47
N GLY A 99 -8.30 1.44 -4.01
CA GLY A 99 -9.38 0.78 -3.28
C GLY A 99 -10.08 -0.34 -4.06
N LEU A 100 -10.00 -0.35 -5.40
CA LEU A 100 -10.51 -1.46 -6.21
C LEU A 100 -9.74 -2.77 -5.98
N SER A 101 -8.62 -2.76 -5.28
CA SER A 101 -7.92 -3.97 -4.84
C SER A 101 -8.84 -4.93 -4.08
N VAL A 102 -9.86 -4.43 -3.36
CA VAL A 102 -10.86 -5.27 -2.68
C VAL A 102 -11.61 -6.18 -3.67
N VAL A 103 -11.93 -5.65 -4.86
CA VAL A 103 -12.61 -6.42 -5.92
C VAL A 103 -11.73 -7.57 -6.38
N PHE A 104 -10.44 -7.28 -6.58
CA PHE A 104 -9.45 -8.29 -7.00
C PHE A 104 -9.18 -9.31 -5.90
N VAL A 105 -9.05 -8.90 -4.63
CA VAL A 105 -8.91 -9.84 -3.49
C VAL A 105 -10.06 -10.84 -3.50
N TYR A 106 -11.28 -10.32 -3.62
CA TYR A 106 -12.43 -11.20 -3.62
C TYR A 106 -12.49 -12.11 -4.84
N ALA A 107 -12.25 -11.57 -6.02
CA ALA A 107 -12.26 -12.36 -7.25
C ALA A 107 -11.23 -13.50 -7.17
N PHE A 108 -10.02 -13.22 -6.69
CA PHE A 108 -8.97 -14.22 -6.53
C PHE A 108 -9.30 -15.24 -5.43
N GLU A 109 -9.81 -14.81 -4.28
CA GLU A 109 -10.21 -15.74 -3.21
C GLU A 109 -11.41 -16.60 -3.61
N ALA A 110 -12.34 -16.06 -4.41
CA ALA A 110 -13.44 -16.83 -4.98
C ALA A 110 -12.94 -17.85 -6.03
N PHE A 111 -12.02 -17.43 -6.90
CA PHE A 111 -11.38 -18.33 -7.88
C PHE A 111 -10.62 -19.47 -7.20
N LEU A 112 -9.96 -19.19 -6.08
CA LEU A 112 -9.27 -20.19 -5.27
C LEU A 112 -10.22 -21.04 -4.39
N GLY A 113 -11.53 -20.84 -4.50
CA GLY A 113 -12.54 -21.58 -3.73
C GLY A 113 -12.61 -21.22 -2.24
N LYS A 114 -11.93 -20.16 -1.80
CA LYS A 114 -11.87 -19.74 -0.40
C LYS A 114 -12.98 -18.76 -0.02
N ALA A 115 -13.50 -18.02 -0.97
CA ALA A 115 -14.65 -17.12 -0.79
C ALA A 115 -15.84 -17.59 -1.63
N LYS A 116 -17.05 -17.59 -1.05
CA LYS A 116 -18.26 -17.91 -1.80
C LYS A 116 -18.83 -16.65 -2.44
N PRO A 117 -19.22 -16.68 -3.74
CA PRO A 117 -19.93 -15.59 -4.37
C PRO A 117 -21.18 -15.21 -3.56
N SER A 118 -21.33 -13.95 -3.24
CA SER A 118 -22.47 -13.46 -2.47
C SER A 118 -23.06 -12.21 -3.10
N ARG A 119 -24.41 -12.08 -3.02
CA ARG A 119 -25.09 -10.86 -3.50
C ARG A 119 -24.62 -9.60 -2.78
N ARG A 120 -24.31 -9.70 -1.47
CA ARG A 120 -23.80 -8.57 -0.67
C ARG A 120 -22.51 -8.02 -1.24
N LEU A 121 -21.66 -8.90 -1.70
CA LEU A 121 -20.36 -8.55 -2.23
C LEU A 121 -20.45 -8.01 -3.66
N ALA A 122 -21.31 -8.60 -4.52
CA ALA A 122 -21.62 -8.01 -5.82
C ALA A 122 -22.14 -6.57 -5.66
N MET A 123 -22.98 -6.32 -4.66
CA MET A 123 -23.43 -4.97 -4.32
C MET A 123 -22.30 -4.07 -3.84
N ALA A 124 -21.39 -4.56 -3.00
CA ALA A 124 -20.25 -3.78 -2.53
C ALA A 124 -19.31 -3.39 -3.69
N VAL A 125 -19.06 -4.32 -4.62
CA VAL A 125 -18.32 -4.06 -5.85
C VAL A 125 -19.03 -3.03 -6.72
N ALA A 126 -20.33 -3.17 -6.93
CA ALA A 126 -21.11 -2.22 -7.71
C ALA A 126 -21.09 -0.81 -7.09
N LEU A 127 -21.21 -0.71 -5.76
CA LEU A 127 -21.10 0.56 -5.05
C LEU A 127 -19.68 1.15 -5.14
N ALA A 128 -18.63 0.33 -5.07
CA ALA A 128 -17.26 0.79 -5.27
C ALA A 128 -17.05 1.36 -6.68
N LEU A 129 -17.53 0.65 -7.70
CA LEU A 129 -17.48 1.12 -9.10
C LEU A 129 -18.30 2.39 -9.32
N LEU A 130 -19.49 2.48 -8.70
CA LEU A 130 -20.30 3.70 -8.73
C LEU A 130 -19.57 4.87 -8.06
N GLY A 131 -18.93 4.64 -6.92
CA GLY A 131 -18.12 5.65 -6.24
C GLY A 131 -16.96 6.13 -7.12
N LEU A 132 -16.25 5.21 -7.80
CA LEU A 132 -15.19 5.55 -8.76
C LEU A 132 -15.75 6.42 -9.90
N TYR A 133 -16.88 6.03 -10.46
CA TYR A 133 -17.56 6.79 -11.50
C TYR A 133 -17.89 8.20 -11.01
N LEU A 134 -18.52 8.35 -9.84
CA LEU A 134 -18.88 9.65 -9.29
C LEU A 134 -17.67 10.53 -8.95
N MET A 135 -16.58 9.96 -8.49
CA MET A 135 -15.33 10.71 -8.21
C MET A 135 -14.62 11.16 -9.48
N SER A 136 -14.68 10.35 -10.55
CA SER A 136 -14.12 10.71 -11.86
C SER A 136 -14.96 11.73 -12.61
N PHE A 137 -16.17 12.04 -12.09
CA PHE A 137 -17.10 12.98 -12.71
C PHE A 137 -16.84 14.40 -12.20
N SER A 138 -15.82 15.05 -12.72
CA SER A 138 -15.49 16.45 -12.38
C SER A 138 -16.02 17.38 -13.47
N GLY A 139 -17.15 18.05 -13.21
CA GLY A 139 -17.59 19.17 -14.03
C GLY A 139 -18.17 18.84 -15.42
N GLY A 140 -18.73 17.63 -15.62
CA GLY A 140 -19.50 17.29 -16.83
C GLY A 140 -18.78 16.43 -17.87
N ALA A 141 -17.52 16.05 -17.66
CA ALA A 141 -16.82 15.08 -18.49
C ALA A 141 -16.22 13.95 -17.65
N PHE A 142 -16.35 12.73 -18.13
CA PHE A 142 -15.65 11.56 -17.57
C PHE A 142 -14.22 11.55 -18.14
N GLU A 143 -13.27 12.02 -17.35
CA GLU A 143 -11.85 11.98 -17.73
C GLU A 143 -11.17 10.77 -17.08
N VAL A 144 -10.97 9.71 -17.84
CA VAL A 144 -10.03 8.65 -17.45
C VAL A 144 -8.64 9.11 -17.80
N MET A 145 -7.82 9.31 -16.78
CA MET A 145 -6.43 9.70 -16.94
C MET A 145 -5.56 8.45 -17.14
N LEU A 146 -4.46 8.57 -17.90
CA LEU A 146 -3.49 7.48 -18.07
C LEU A 146 -3.03 6.92 -16.71
N GLY A 147 -2.84 7.81 -15.74
CA GLY A 147 -2.45 7.43 -14.39
C GLY A 147 -3.45 6.49 -13.71
N ASP A 148 -4.74 6.61 -13.99
CA ASP A 148 -5.77 5.74 -13.40
C ASP A 148 -5.60 4.29 -13.86
N ALA A 149 -5.27 4.06 -15.14
CA ALA A 149 -4.98 2.73 -15.68
C ALA A 149 -3.71 2.12 -15.07
N ILE A 150 -2.68 2.93 -14.85
CA ILE A 150 -1.43 2.49 -14.22
C ILE A 150 -1.68 2.11 -12.74
N VAL A 151 -2.41 2.95 -11.99
CA VAL A 151 -2.79 2.66 -10.60
C VAL A 151 -3.68 1.41 -10.52
N LEU A 152 -4.58 1.20 -11.49
CA LEU A 152 -5.41 0.00 -11.54
C LEU A 152 -4.57 -1.28 -11.67
N ALA A 153 -3.53 -1.26 -12.50
CA ALA A 153 -2.58 -2.37 -12.55
C ALA A 153 -1.88 -2.58 -11.19
N GLY A 154 -1.53 -1.49 -10.50
CA GLY A 154 -1.02 -1.53 -9.12
C GLY A 154 -2.01 -2.12 -8.13
N SER A 155 -3.31 -1.89 -8.31
CA SER A 155 -4.36 -2.44 -7.43
C SER A 155 -4.43 -3.97 -7.47
N VAL A 156 -4.09 -4.59 -8.60
CA VAL A 156 -3.94 -6.05 -8.71
C VAL A 156 -2.78 -6.53 -7.83
N CYS A 157 -1.64 -5.83 -7.87
CA CYS A 157 -0.49 -6.16 -7.03
C CYS A 157 -0.81 -5.99 -5.55
N TRP A 158 -1.55 -4.95 -5.17
CA TRP A 158 -2.04 -4.76 -3.81
C TRP A 158 -2.97 -5.88 -3.35
N ALA A 159 -3.87 -6.34 -4.22
CA ALA A 159 -4.73 -7.48 -3.91
C ALA A 159 -3.91 -8.74 -3.60
N LEU A 160 -2.91 -9.04 -4.42
CA LEU A 160 -2.02 -10.17 -4.20
C LEU A 160 -1.17 -10.00 -2.94
N GLN A 161 -0.73 -8.76 -2.61
CA GLN A 161 0.00 -8.46 -1.39
C GLN A 161 -0.87 -8.69 -0.14
N ILE A 162 -2.12 -8.21 -0.13
CA ILE A 162 -3.08 -8.42 0.98
C ILE A 162 -3.28 -9.93 1.21
N MET A 163 -3.44 -10.72 0.15
CA MET A 163 -3.59 -12.18 0.24
C MET A 163 -2.29 -12.87 0.69
N ALA A 164 -1.12 -12.35 0.29
CA ALA A 164 0.16 -12.88 0.72
C ALA A 164 0.42 -12.58 2.20
N VAL A 165 0.09 -11.37 2.67
CA VAL A 165 0.16 -11.00 4.10
C VAL A 165 -0.69 -11.94 4.94
N ASP A 166 -1.93 -12.24 4.54
CA ASP A 166 -2.82 -13.15 5.28
C ASP A 166 -2.16 -14.53 5.52
N ARG A 167 -1.40 -15.02 4.55
CA ARG A 167 -0.70 -16.31 4.65
C ARG A 167 0.48 -16.30 5.64
N VAL A 168 1.17 -15.17 5.76
CA VAL A 168 2.43 -15.05 6.51
C VAL A 168 2.30 -14.24 7.80
N ALA A 169 1.17 -13.59 8.04
CA ALA A 169 0.96 -12.65 9.15
C ALA A 169 1.20 -13.24 10.55
N ARG A 170 1.12 -14.58 10.70
CA ARG A 170 1.44 -15.28 11.94
C ARG A 170 2.94 -15.46 12.19
N GLY A 171 3.78 -15.12 11.22
CA GLY A 171 5.23 -15.14 11.32
C GLY A 171 5.81 -14.03 12.19
N ASP A 172 7.16 -13.92 12.20
CA ASP A 172 7.84 -12.83 12.91
C ASP A 172 7.64 -11.51 12.16
N LEU A 173 6.90 -10.61 12.81
CA LEU A 173 6.49 -9.33 12.25
C LEU A 173 7.70 -8.48 11.79
N PHE A 174 8.73 -8.39 12.62
CA PHE A 174 9.87 -7.53 12.32
C PHE A 174 10.75 -8.08 11.20
N SER A 175 10.95 -9.39 11.16
CA SER A 175 11.68 -10.04 10.05
C SER A 175 10.95 -9.87 8.73
N LEU A 176 9.62 -10.07 8.71
CA LEU A 176 8.81 -9.89 7.50
C LEU A 176 8.85 -8.44 7.01
N LEU A 177 8.63 -7.46 7.90
CA LEU A 177 8.68 -6.03 7.55
C LEU A 177 10.04 -5.60 7.03
N PHE A 178 11.11 -6.02 7.71
CA PHE A 178 12.47 -5.68 7.30
C PHE A 178 12.77 -6.22 5.89
N LEU A 179 12.45 -7.49 5.64
CA LEU A 179 12.68 -8.12 4.35
C LEU A 179 11.81 -7.49 3.25
N GLU A 180 10.52 -7.27 3.50
CA GLU A 180 9.61 -6.58 2.58
C GLU A 180 10.17 -5.21 2.18
N CYS A 181 10.52 -4.37 3.17
CA CYS A 181 11.09 -3.05 2.92
C CYS A 181 12.43 -3.11 2.19
N SER A 182 13.32 -4.03 2.60
CA SER A 182 14.65 -4.17 2.02
C SER A 182 14.59 -4.61 0.55
N PHE A 183 13.76 -5.61 0.24
CA PHE A 183 13.57 -6.05 -1.15
C PHE A 183 12.93 -4.96 -2.01
N THR A 184 11.93 -4.25 -1.48
CA THR A 184 11.30 -3.12 -2.17
C THR A 184 12.33 -2.01 -2.47
N ALA A 185 13.14 -1.64 -1.47
CA ALA A 185 14.18 -0.63 -1.62
C ALA A 185 15.24 -1.04 -2.65
N LEU A 186 15.73 -2.29 -2.57
CA LEU A 186 16.75 -2.81 -3.50
C LEU A 186 16.23 -2.86 -4.93
N ALA A 187 15.02 -3.37 -5.14
CA ALA A 187 14.41 -3.42 -6.47
C ALA A 187 14.25 -2.03 -7.08
N ALA A 188 13.77 -1.05 -6.30
CA ALA A 188 13.65 0.33 -6.75
C ALA A 188 15.03 0.97 -7.00
N ALA A 189 16.01 0.76 -6.12
CA ALA A 189 17.35 1.33 -6.25
C ALA A 189 18.08 0.86 -7.50
N LEU A 190 17.84 -0.37 -7.96
CA LEU A 190 18.43 -0.90 -9.19
C LEU A 190 17.97 -0.17 -10.45
N ILE A 191 16.74 0.35 -10.46
CA ILE A 191 16.16 1.01 -11.63
C ILE A 191 16.07 2.54 -11.47
N ALA A 192 16.16 3.06 -10.25
CA ALA A 192 16.06 4.50 -9.98
C ALA A 192 17.06 5.36 -10.78
N PRO A 193 18.33 4.94 -11.01
CA PRO A 193 19.26 5.73 -11.82
C PRO A 193 18.81 5.99 -13.26
N LEU A 194 17.90 5.16 -13.80
CA LEU A 194 17.36 5.33 -15.15
C LEU A 194 16.48 6.59 -15.29
N SER A 195 15.96 7.13 -14.18
CA SER A 195 15.15 8.37 -14.18
C SER A 195 15.99 9.65 -14.00
N GLY A 196 17.31 9.54 -13.94
CA GLY A 196 18.20 10.68 -13.64
C GLY A 196 18.24 10.99 -12.13
N LEU A 197 19.34 11.59 -11.69
CA LEU A 197 19.52 11.91 -10.26
C LEU A 197 18.75 13.19 -9.88
N PRO A 198 17.94 13.19 -8.81
CA PRO A 198 17.31 14.40 -8.32
C PRO A 198 18.36 15.38 -7.78
N SER A 199 18.08 16.69 -7.87
CA SER A 199 18.98 17.72 -7.34
C SER A 199 19.05 17.64 -5.80
N GLY A 200 20.14 18.16 -5.22
CA GLY A 200 20.29 18.21 -3.76
C GLY A 200 19.19 19.04 -3.08
N SER A 201 18.72 20.10 -3.71
CA SER A 201 17.60 20.91 -3.22
C SER A 201 16.27 20.12 -3.23
N ALA A 202 16.02 19.35 -4.29
CA ALA A 202 14.85 18.48 -4.38
C ALA A 202 14.88 17.38 -3.29
N LEU A 203 16.04 16.76 -3.05
CA LEU A 203 16.22 15.79 -1.97
C LEU A 203 15.94 16.43 -0.60
N GLY A 204 16.48 17.62 -0.34
CA GLY A 204 16.23 18.34 0.91
C GLY A 204 14.75 18.66 1.13
N ALA A 205 14.04 19.11 0.10
CA ALA A 205 12.61 19.40 0.17
C ALA A 205 11.75 18.13 0.38
N ALA A 206 12.18 16.98 -0.15
CA ALA A 206 11.47 15.72 -0.01
C ALA A 206 11.65 15.05 1.36
N LEU A 207 12.71 15.38 2.12
CA LEU A 207 13.06 14.69 3.38
C LEU A 207 11.92 14.67 4.41
N PRO A 208 11.25 15.78 4.78
CA PRO A 208 10.20 15.75 5.80
C PRO A 208 9.03 14.81 5.43
N PRO A 209 8.41 14.92 4.24
CA PRO A 209 7.35 14.00 3.85
C PRO A 209 7.85 12.56 3.67
N LEU A 210 9.10 12.33 3.22
CA LEU A 210 9.69 10.99 3.15
C LEU A 210 9.88 10.37 4.54
N ALA A 211 10.33 11.14 5.53
CA ALA A 211 10.45 10.66 6.91
C ALA A 211 9.09 10.21 7.46
N TYR A 212 8.05 11.01 7.25
CA TYR A 212 6.68 10.65 7.61
C TYR A 212 6.22 9.36 6.90
N LEU A 213 6.40 9.30 5.59
CA LEU A 213 6.01 8.14 4.77
C LEU A 213 6.77 6.87 5.18
N ALA A 214 8.06 6.96 5.49
CA ALA A 214 8.85 5.81 5.92
C ALA A 214 8.48 5.32 7.32
N THR A 215 8.35 6.25 8.29
CA THR A 215 8.13 5.89 9.69
C THR A 215 6.68 5.51 9.96
N VAL A 216 5.76 6.43 9.74
CA VAL A 216 4.34 6.26 10.10
C VAL A 216 3.62 5.42 9.05
N CYS A 217 3.76 5.79 7.77
CA CYS A 217 2.97 5.20 6.69
C CYS A 217 3.57 3.90 6.12
N THR A 218 4.82 3.55 6.44
CA THR A 218 5.42 2.26 6.08
C THR A 218 5.62 1.40 7.31
N VAL A 219 6.55 1.74 8.19
CA VAL A 219 6.86 0.89 9.35
C VAL A 219 5.63 0.72 10.26
N GLY A 220 5.00 1.82 10.66
CA GLY A 220 3.83 1.80 11.53
C GLY A 220 2.63 1.12 10.88
N ALA A 221 2.26 1.57 9.68
CA ALA A 221 1.08 1.06 8.98
C ALA A 221 1.22 -0.42 8.59
N ASN A 222 2.35 -0.85 8.02
CA ASN A 222 2.55 -2.25 7.65
C ASN A 222 2.65 -3.16 8.88
N ALA A 223 3.15 -2.64 10.02
CA ALA A 223 3.08 -3.37 11.29
C ALA A 223 1.64 -3.60 11.74
N LEU A 224 0.78 -2.58 11.61
CA LEU A 224 -0.66 -2.72 11.88
C LEU A 224 -1.33 -3.69 10.91
N GLN A 225 -0.93 -3.69 9.63
CA GLN A 225 -1.42 -4.64 8.62
C GLN A 225 -1.09 -6.07 9.00
N LEU A 226 0.18 -6.39 9.22
CA LEU A 226 0.65 -7.71 9.62
C LEU A 226 0.01 -8.16 10.93
N TYR A 227 -0.10 -7.26 11.92
CA TYR A 227 -0.74 -7.57 13.18
C TYR A 227 -2.24 -7.82 13.01
N GLY A 228 -2.95 -6.95 12.32
CA GLY A 228 -4.40 -7.05 12.13
C GLY A 228 -4.80 -8.29 11.33
N GLN A 229 -4.09 -8.57 10.23
CA GLN A 229 -4.37 -9.73 9.38
C GLN A 229 -4.00 -11.09 10.04
N ARG A 230 -3.37 -11.12 11.22
CA ARG A 230 -3.30 -12.35 12.04
C ARG A 230 -4.67 -12.86 12.50
N TRP A 231 -5.61 -11.94 12.66
CA TRP A 231 -6.91 -12.18 13.28
C TRP A 231 -8.08 -11.92 12.34
N VAL A 232 -7.81 -11.29 11.22
CA VAL A 232 -8.79 -10.84 10.22
C VAL A 232 -8.31 -11.30 8.85
N GLY A 233 -9.09 -12.15 8.18
CA GLY A 233 -8.70 -12.72 6.88
C GLY A 233 -8.64 -11.66 5.76
N SER A 234 -7.98 -12.02 4.65
CA SER A 234 -7.72 -11.15 3.49
C SER A 234 -8.96 -10.42 2.96
N VAL A 235 -10.08 -11.12 2.79
CA VAL A 235 -11.34 -10.53 2.29
C VAL A 235 -11.90 -9.48 3.25
N GLU A 236 -11.96 -9.79 4.56
CA GLU A 236 -12.48 -8.85 5.57
C GLU A 236 -11.55 -7.65 5.71
N ALA A 237 -10.22 -7.85 5.69
CA ALA A 237 -9.22 -6.79 5.70
C ALA A 237 -9.38 -5.87 4.49
N ALA A 238 -9.53 -6.42 3.28
CA ALA A 238 -9.73 -5.65 2.06
C ALA A 238 -11.00 -4.79 2.11
N PHE A 239 -12.08 -5.27 2.75
CA PHE A 239 -13.28 -4.46 2.98
C PHE A 239 -13.02 -3.28 3.94
N ILE A 240 -12.22 -3.48 4.98
CA ILE A 240 -11.84 -2.39 5.89
C ILE A 240 -11.03 -1.35 5.13
N TYR A 241 -10.14 -1.79 4.23
CA TYR A 241 -9.32 -0.90 3.40
C TYR A 241 -10.12 -0.03 2.43
N LEU A 242 -11.39 -0.35 2.14
CA LEU A 242 -12.29 0.57 1.40
C LEU A 242 -12.55 1.90 2.12
N LEU A 243 -12.23 2.01 3.41
CA LEU A 243 -12.28 3.28 4.13
C LEU A 243 -11.12 4.21 3.75
N GLU A 244 -10.03 3.68 3.19
CA GLU A 244 -8.84 4.45 2.81
C GLU A 244 -9.15 5.58 1.81
N PRO A 245 -9.87 5.35 0.68
CA PRO A 245 -10.27 6.43 -0.22
C PRO A 245 -11.12 7.52 0.45
N VAL A 246 -11.95 7.16 1.42
CA VAL A 246 -12.77 8.12 2.17
C VAL A 246 -11.86 9.05 2.99
N PHE A 247 -10.91 8.49 3.72
CA PHE A 247 -9.93 9.28 4.46
C PHE A 247 -9.01 10.08 3.52
N ALA A 248 -8.58 9.47 2.40
CA ALA A 248 -7.77 10.17 1.41
C ALA A 248 -8.50 11.38 0.81
N ALA A 249 -9.79 11.27 0.52
CA ALA A 249 -10.60 12.39 0.05
C ALA A 249 -10.67 13.52 1.10
N VAL A 250 -10.90 13.17 2.37
CA VAL A 250 -10.92 14.14 3.48
C VAL A 250 -9.57 14.86 3.60
N PHE A 251 -8.46 14.10 3.67
CA PHE A 251 -7.12 14.69 3.85
C PHE A 251 -6.58 15.42 2.61
N SER A 252 -7.10 15.12 1.42
CA SER A 252 -6.74 15.84 0.19
C SER A 252 -7.48 17.18 0.04
N TYR A 253 -8.52 17.41 0.83
CA TYR A 253 -9.27 18.66 0.83
C TYR A 253 -8.59 19.78 1.63
N PHE A 254 -7.83 19.42 2.67
CA PHE A 254 -7.08 20.35 3.54
C PHE A 254 -5.61 20.47 3.10
#